data_31433399f5abc362243b34480d46e6f0
#
_entry.id   31433399f5abc362243b34480d46e6f0
#
_cell.length_a   1.000
_cell.length_b   1.000
_cell.length_c   1.000
_cell.angle_alpha   90.00
_cell.angle_beta   90.00
_cell.angle_gamma   90.00
#
_symmetry.space_group_name_H-M   'P 1'
#
loop_
_entity.id
_entity.type
_entity.pdbx_description
1 polymer ?
#
loop_
_entity_poly.entity_id
_entity_poly.type
_entity_poly.pdbx_seq_one_letter_code
_entity_poly.pdbx_strand_id
1 'polypeptide(L)'
;LAEQEHFLRDAFATGGDAKRAEATMGRMHSYLPMLGVDAATIPAIEESYRELLASLDAHFAVYPFLLGATPSIADYAMFGPLFAHLGRDPVPLAIMQREAPRLFRWVERMHAPDLDSVGYPVPAPDFPDGELPETMEPLLAQIARELAPDLTDRLAFLRGYVADHGPQAGQPVTDKPHRRLIGTVNTSFRGVEYTGGVQPYTFFLWERLIEAGRHPAAKALFGEHDLTPLVEVELPIRVARRDNIEVWA
;
A
#
# COMPACT_ATOMS: atom_id res chain seq x y z
N LEU A 1 18.97 4.65 9.47
CA LEU A 1 18.37 3.79 10.51
C LEU A 1 18.50 4.40 11.90
N ALA A 2 19.70 4.78 12.39
CA ALA A 2 19.90 5.29 13.75
C ALA A 2 19.04 6.55 14.07
N GLU A 3 18.96 7.51 13.15
CA GLU A 3 18.12 8.70 13.32
C GLU A 3 16.63 8.35 13.40
N GLN A 4 16.18 7.41 12.57
CA GLN A 4 14.80 6.95 12.57
C GLN A 4 14.45 6.24 13.89
N GLU A 5 15.33 5.38 14.38
CA GLU A 5 15.13 4.70 15.67
C GLU A 5 15.08 5.65 16.84
N HIS A 6 15.96 6.65 16.85
CA HIS A 6 15.97 7.67 17.90
C HIS A 6 14.64 8.45 17.92
N PHE A 7 14.19 8.93 16.75
CA PHE A 7 12.92 9.62 16.62
C PHE A 7 11.74 8.78 17.10
N LEU A 8 11.64 7.53 16.67
CA LEU A 8 10.54 6.64 17.07
C LEU A 8 10.57 6.33 18.57
N ARG A 9 11.76 6.14 19.14
CA ARG A 9 11.93 5.92 20.59
C ARG A 9 11.43 7.11 21.38
N ASP A 10 11.79 8.32 21.01
CA ASP A 10 11.32 9.54 21.66
C ASP A 10 9.82 9.73 21.48
N ALA A 11 9.29 9.49 20.28
CA ALA A 11 7.85 9.57 20.02
C ALA A 11 7.03 8.59 20.87
N PHE A 12 7.54 7.38 21.11
CA PHE A 12 6.87 6.38 21.94
C PHE A 12 7.12 6.55 23.45
N ALA A 13 8.11 7.35 23.85
CA ALA A 13 8.41 7.67 25.23
C ALA A 13 7.50 8.78 25.83
N THR A 14 6.32 9.00 25.25
CA THR A 14 5.37 10.02 25.72
C THR A 14 5.11 9.86 27.23
N GLY A 15 5.31 10.91 27.99
CA GLY A 15 5.21 10.88 29.45
C GLY A 15 6.45 10.33 30.17
N GLY A 16 7.58 10.15 29.46
CA GLY A 16 8.87 9.71 30.03
C GLY A 16 8.99 8.21 30.28
N ASP A 17 8.08 7.38 29.75
CA ASP A 17 8.13 5.92 29.91
C ASP A 17 9.04 5.27 28.85
N ALA A 18 10.35 5.28 29.11
CA ALA A 18 11.35 4.66 28.26
C ALA A 18 11.14 3.13 28.10
N LYS A 19 10.63 2.44 29.12
CA LYS A 19 10.35 1.01 29.06
C LYS A 19 9.22 0.70 28.09
N ARG A 20 8.18 1.54 28.06
CA ARG A 20 7.08 1.42 27.10
C ARG A 20 7.56 1.68 25.67
N ALA A 21 8.41 2.69 25.48
CA ALA A 21 9.01 2.98 24.18
C ALA A 21 9.80 1.77 23.65
N GLU A 22 10.66 1.19 24.46
CA GLU A 22 11.47 0.02 24.08
C GLU A 22 10.60 -1.21 23.75
N ALA A 23 9.57 -1.48 24.55
CA ALA A 23 8.63 -2.57 24.27
C ALA A 23 7.86 -2.35 22.94
N THR A 24 7.50 -1.10 22.62
CA THR A 24 6.83 -0.76 21.36
C THR A 24 7.76 -0.91 20.18
N MET A 25 9.01 -0.44 20.28
CA MET A 25 10.04 -0.61 19.25
C MET A 25 10.32 -2.09 18.99
N GLY A 26 10.52 -2.88 20.05
CA GLY A 26 10.75 -4.33 19.93
C GLY A 26 9.59 -5.05 19.22
N ARG A 27 8.35 -4.63 19.51
CA ARG A 27 7.16 -5.17 18.82
C ARG A 27 7.15 -4.81 17.33
N MET A 28 7.46 -3.57 16.97
CA MET A 28 7.52 -3.14 15.57
C MET A 28 8.61 -3.90 14.80
N HIS A 29 9.81 -4.02 15.37
CA HIS A 29 10.89 -4.80 14.78
C HIS A 29 10.50 -6.27 14.57
N SER A 30 9.73 -6.86 15.47
CA SER A 30 9.30 -8.26 15.33
C SER A 30 8.37 -8.52 14.15
N TYR A 31 7.76 -7.50 13.56
CA TYR A 31 6.93 -7.63 12.37
C TYR A 31 7.72 -7.61 11.06
N LEU A 32 8.90 -7.00 11.03
CA LEU A 32 9.67 -6.78 9.80
C LEU A 32 9.92 -8.07 9.00
N PRO A 33 10.37 -9.19 9.61
CA PRO A 33 10.57 -10.43 8.84
C PRO A 33 9.29 -10.95 8.19
N MET A 34 8.15 -10.84 8.89
CA MET A 34 6.85 -11.28 8.36
C MET A 34 6.31 -10.38 7.25
N LEU A 35 6.82 -9.15 7.15
CA LEU A 35 6.53 -8.23 6.06
C LEU A 35 7.53 -8.37 4.90
N GLY A 36 8.48 -9.30 4.99
CA GLY A 36 9.52 -9.48 3.99
C GLY A 36 10.60 -8.39 4.03
N VAL A 37 10.78 -7.72 5.17
CA VAL A 37 11.78 -6.67 5.33
C VAL A 37 13.01 -7.25 6.02
N ASP A 38 14.07 -7.46 5.26
CA ASP A 38 15.37 -7.95 5.71
C ASP A 38 16.53 -7.31 4.93
N ALA A 39 17.75 -7.73 5.23
CA ALA A 39 18.94 -7.15 4.61
C ALA A 39 19.00 -7.37 3.08
N ALA A 40 18.36 -8.40 2.54
CA ALA A 40 18.33 -8.67 1.11
C ALA A 40 17.28 -7.81 0.38
N THR A 41 16.11 -7.63 1.00
CA THR A 41 15.00 -6.89 0.39
C THR A 41 15.06 -5.37 0.57
N ILE A 42 15.73 -4.86 1.62
CA ILE A 42 15.85 -3.42 1.90
C ILE A 42 16.30 -2.60 0.68
N PRO A 43 17.34 -2.97 -0.09
CA PRO A 43 17.74 -2.19 -1.26
C PRO A 43 16.64 -2.08 -2.32
N ALA A 44 15.92 -3.17 -2.58
CA ALA A 44 14.82 -3.19 -3.54
C ALA A 44 13.62 -2.34 -3.05
N ILE A 45 13.33 -2.35 -1.74
CA ILE A 45 12.29 -1.51 -1.12
C ILE A 45 12.66 -0.03 -1.23
N GLU A 46 13.91 0.34 -0.97
CA GLU A 46 14.38 1.72 -1.10
C GLU A 46 14.35 2.21 -2.54
N GLU A 47 14.69 1.36 -3.49
CA GLU A 47 14.60 1.67 -4.92
C GLU A 47 13.13 1.86 -5.35
N SER A 48 12.24 0.96 -4.94
CA SER A 48 10.79 1.07 -5.17
C SER A 48 10.23 2.39 -4.61
N TYR A 49 10.64 2.76 -3.40
CA TYR A 49 10.21 4.02 -2.80
C TYR A 49 10.65 5.23 -3.64
N ARG A 50 11.91 5.28 -4.11
CA ARG A 50 12.39 6.39 -4.96
C ARG A 50 11.68 6.44 -6.31
N GLU A 51 11.39 5.29 -6.91
CA GLU A 51 10.61 5.21 -8.15
C GLU A 51 9.19 5.76 -7.95
N LEU A 52 8.52 5.37 -6.86
CA LEU A 52 7.23 5.92 -6.47
C LEU A 52 7.28 7.44 -6.31
N LEU A 53 8.27 7.96 -5.59
CA LEU A 53 8.46 9.39 -5.40
C LEU A 53 8.64 10.12 -6.74
N ALA A 54 9.48 9.60 -7.62
CA ALA A 54 9.77 10.21 -8.92
C ALA A 54 8.52 10.24 -9.82
N SER A 55 7.77 9.15 -9.89
CA SER A 55 6.53 9.03 -10.67
C SER A 55 5.46 10.02 -10.18
N LEU A 56 5.25 10.09 -8.87
CA LEU A 56 4.27 11.01 -8.29
C LEU A 56 4.72 12.47 -8.38
N ASP A 57 6.01 12.76 -8.24
CA ASP A 57 6.52 14.13 -8.39
C ASP A 57 6.35 14.63 -9.83
N ALA A 58 6.60 13.77 -10.81
CA ALA A 58 6.38 14.09 -12.23
C ALA A 58 4.87 14.30 -12.51
N HIS A 59 4.00 13.47 -11.95
CA HIS A 59 2.56 13.62 -12.05
C HIS A 59 2.09 14.96 -11.47
N PHE A 60 2.48 15.28 -10.25
CA PHE A 60 2.11 16.53 -9.58
C PHE A 60 2.82 17.78 -10.12
N ALA A 61 3.69 17.64 -11.11
CA ALA A 61 4.15 18.76 -11.92
C ALA A 61 3.08 19.24 -12.92
N VAL A 62 2.14 18.38 -13.28
CA VAL A 62 1.13 18.61 -14.32
C VAL A 62 -0.27 18.79 -13.72
N TYR A 63 -0.63 17.93 -12.77
CA TYR A 63 -1.97 17.88 -12.17
C TYR A 63 -1.93 18.13 -10.67
N PRO A 64 -2.92 18.85 -10.10
CA PRO A 64 -2.98 19.09 -8.66
C PRO A 64 -3.35 17.85 -7.84
N PHE A 65 -4.08 16.88 -8.43
CA PHE A 65 -4.53 15.63 -7.80
C PHE A 65 -4.38 14.46 -8.77
N LEU A 66 -4.50 13.22 -8.27
CA LEU A 66 -4.25 12.00 -9.04
C LEU A 66 -5.15 11.87 -10.29
N LEU A 67 -6.38 12.36 -10.23
CA LEU A 67 -7.33 12.29 -11.35
C LEU A 67 -7.71 13.70 -11.88
N GLY A 68 -6.77 14.64 -11.86
CA GLY A 68 -6.94 15.96 -12.48
C GLY A 68 -7.13 17.11 -11.49
N ALA A 69 -8.18 17.91 -11.68
CA ALA A 69 -8.36 19.18 -10.97
C ALA A 69 -8.89 19.04 -9.55
N THR A 70 -9.60 17.95 -9.23
CA THR A 70 -10.27 17.74 -7.95
C THR A 70 -9.77 16.50 -7.23
N PRO A 71 -9.69 16.52 -5.86
CA PRO A 71 -9.24 15.34 -5.12
C PRO A 71 -10.25 14.21 -5.23
N SER A 72 -9.75 13.01 -5.46
CA SER A 72 -10.49 11.77 -5.59
C SER A 72 -10.30 10.85 -4.39
N ILE A 73 -11.03 9.74 -4.33
CA ILE A 73 -10.81 8.69 -3.32
C ILE A 73 -9.38 8.12 -3.38
N ALA A 74 -8.75 8.13 -4.56
CA ALA A 74 -7.38 7.69 -4.73
C ALA A 74 -6.40 8.63 -4.00
N ASP A 75 -6.63 9.95 -4.06
CA ASP A 75 -5.83 10.94 -3.31
C ASP A 75 -5.92 10.69 -1.80
N TYR A 76 -7.11 10.48 -1.27
CA TYR A 76 -7.28 10.18 0.16
C TYR A 76 -6.65 8.85 0.57
N ALA A 77 -6.69 7.84 -0.29
CA ALA A 77 -6.05 6.55 -0.02
C ALA A 77 -4.51 6.65 0.00
N MET A 78 -3.93 7.39 -0.95
CA MET A 78 -2.48 7.63 -1.03
C MET A 78 -1.99 8.58 0.06
N PHE A 79 -2.80 9.57 0.44
CA PHE A 79 -2.46 10.53 1.48
C PHE A 79 -2.18 9.83 2.83
N GLY A 80 -2.94 8.80 3.20
CA GLY A 80 -2.76 8.08 4.45
C GLY A 80 -1.30 7.68 4.73
N PRO A 81 -0.70 6.78 3.94
CA PRO A 81 0.68 6.35 4.14
C PRO A 81 1.72 7.45 3.88
N LEU A 82 1.49 8.31 2.87
CA LEU A 82 2.42 9.38 2.51
C LEU A 82 2.49 10.49 3.57
N PHE A 83 1.40 10.76 4.29
CA PHE A 83 1.38 11.74 5.37
C PHE A 83 1.74 11.11 6.74
N ALA A 84 1.03 10.03 7.12
CA ALA A 84 1.11 9.51 8.49
C ALA A 84 2.44 8.82 8.83
N HIS A 85 3.12 8.28 7.83
CA HIS A 85 4.39 7.57 7.97
C HIS A 85 5.50 8.25 7.19
N LEU A 86 5.48 8.18 5.87
CA LEU A 86 6.58 8.65 5.01
C LEU A 86 6.78 10.17 5.06
N GLY A 87 5.74 10.93 5.35
CA GLY A 87 5.80 12.39 5.51
C GLY A 87 6.07 12.86 6.95
N ARG A 88 6.25 11.95 7.91
CA ARG A 88 6.52 12.29 9.32
C ARG A 88 7.80 11.67 9.84
N ASP A 89 8.14 10.48 9.40
CA ASP A 89 9.37 9.82 9.79
C ASP A 89 10.57 10.57 9.17
N PRO A 90 11.59 10.94 9.94
CA PRO A 90 12.64 11.89 9.51
C PRO A 90 13.36 11.49 8.23
N VAL A 91 13.70 10.22 8.07
CA VAL A 91 14.49 9.75 6.92
C VAL A 91 13.67 9.78 5.61
N PRO A 92 12.49 9.12 5.52
CA PRO A 92 11.69 9.19 4.30
C PRO A 92 11.16 10.60 4.01
N LEU A 93 10.82 11.39 5.05
CA LEU A 93 10.45 12.79 4.88
C LEU A 93 11.58 13.59 4.22
N ALA A 94 12.82 13.47 4.70
CA ALA A 94 13.96 14.19 4.11
C ALA A 94 14.23 13.76 2.66
N ILE A 95 14.01 12.50 2.31
CA ILE A 95 14.09 12.00 0.93
C ILE A 95 12.98 12.64 0.09
N MET A 96 11.73 12.58 0.54
CA MET A 96 10.59 13.17 -0.18
C MET A 96 10.78 14.67 -0.43
N GLN A 97 11.21 15.43 0.57
CA GLN A 97 11.45 16.88 0.43
C GLN A 97 12.54 17.22 -0.58
N ARG A 98 13.60 16.41 -0.68
CA ARG A 98 14.72 16.66 -1.58
C ARG A 98 14.49 16.15 -3.00
N GLU A 99 13.91 14.97 -3.12
CA GLU A 99 13.81 14.23 -4.39
C GLU A 99 12.45 14.36 -5.07
N ALA A 100 11.39 14.69 -4.29
CA ALA A 100 10.01 14.81 -4.77
C ALA A 100 9.27 16.02 -4.16
N PRO A 101 9.74 17.26 -4.40
CA PRO A 101 9.17 18.45 -3.75
C PRO A 101 7.72 18.74 -4.14
N ARG A 102 7.26 18.34 -5.32
CA ARG A 102 5.87 18.54 -5.77
C ARG A 102 4.92 17.55 -5.10
N LEU A 103 5.37 16.30 -4.94
CA LEU A 103 4.67 15.31 -4.13
C LEU A 103 4.58 15.78 -2.67
N PHE A 104 5.67 16.30 -2.10
CA PHE A 104 5.65 16.85 -0.74
C PHE A 104 4.62 17.98 -0.61
N ARG A 105 4.57 18.90 -1.59
CA ARG A 105 3.55 19.97 -1.66
C ARG A 105 2.12 19.41 -1.79
N TRP A 106 1.93 18.30 -2.53
CA TRP A 106 0.63 17.64 -2.58
C TRP A 106 0.24 17.06 -1.22
N VAL A 107 1.18 16.46 -0.47
CA VAL A 107 0.92 15.98 0.90
C VAL A 107 0.51 17.13 1.81
N GLU A 108 1.16 18.29 1.74
CA GLU A 108 0.79 19.48 2.50
C GLU A 108 -0.61 19.98 2.12
N ARG A 109 -0.92 20.05 0.82
CA ARG A 109 -2.23 20.46 0.30
C ARG A 109 -3.36 19.52 0.76
N MET A 110 -3.14 18.22 0.72
CA MET A 110 -4.11 17.24 1.20
C MET A 110 -4.34 17.32 2.71
N HIS A 111 -3.31 17.74 3.47
CA HIS A 111 -3.42 17.93 4.92
C HIS A 111 -4.14 19.22 5.29
N ALA A 112 -3.87 20.30 4.58
CA ALA A 112 -4.39 21.63 4.86
C ALA A 112 -4.73 22.36 3.56
N PRO A 113 -5.84 22.02 2.90
CA PRO A 113 -6.17 22.50 1.56
C PRO A 113 -6.34 24.03 1.47
N ASP A 114 -6.70 24.68 2.57
CA ASP A 114 -6.90 26.13 2.61
C ASP A 114 -5.58 26.94 2.69
N LEU A 115 -4.46 26.26 2.90
CA LEU A 115 -3.16 26.92 3.07
C LEU A 115 -2.29 26.91 1.81
N ASP A 116 -2.67 26.17 0.78
CA ASP A 116 -1.86 26.06 -0.43
C ASP A 116 -2.44 26.88 -1.58
N SER A 117 -1.58 27.74 -2.13
CA SER A 117 -1.88 28.49 -3.35
C SER A 117 -1.46 27.65 -4.56
N VAL A 118 -2.43 27.16 -5.30
CA VAL A 118 -2.18 26.26 -6.43
C VAL A 118 -1.61 27.02 -7.62
N GLY A 119 -0.35 26.77 -7.95
CA GLY A 119 0.34 27.34 -9.12
C GLY A 119 0.13 26.59 -10.43
N TYR A 120 -0.98 25.88 -10.58
CA TYR A 120 -1.27 25.10 -11.79
C TYR A 120 -1.95 25.96 -12.87
N PRO A 121 -1.74 25.63 -14.16
CA PRO A 121 -2.50 26.24 -15.24
C PRO A 121 -3.99 25.95 -15.03
N VAL A 122 -4.81 26.97 -15.12
CA VAL A 122 -6.27 26.86 -14.93
C VAL A 122 -6.95 26.86 -16.30
N PRO A 123 -7.92 25.98 -16.50
CA PRO A 123 -8.34 24.87 -15.63
C PRO A 123 -7.54 23.58 -15.95
N ALA A 124 -7.06 22.87 -14.93
CA ALA A 124 -6.67 21.49 -15.13
C ALA A 124 -7.92 20.66 -15.44
N PRO A 125 -7.89 19.71 -16.40
CA PRO A 125 -9.02 18.85 -16.68
C PRO A 125 -9.24 17.86 -15.52
N ASP A 126 -10.50 17.47 -15.27
CA ASP A 126 -10.81 16.24 -14.58
C ASP A 126 -10.89 15.09 -15.60
N PHE A 127 -10.56 13.89 -15.18
CA PHE A 127 -10.62 12.71 -16.02
C PHE A 127 -11.89 11.93 -15.69
N PRO A 128 -12.77 11.67 -16.67
CA PRO A 128 -14.00 10.92 -16.48
C PRO A 128 -13.70 9.44 -16.18
N ASP A 129 -14.73 8.72 -15.76
CA ASP A 129 -14.62 7.29 -15.47
C ASP A 129 -14.02 6.50 -16.64
N GLY A 130 -12.96 5.77 -16.36
CA GLY A 130 -12.24 4.96 -17.34
C GLY A 130 -11.10 5.69 -18.07
N GLU A 131 -10.87 6.96 -17.78
CA GLU A 131 -9.72 7.69 -18.29
C GLU A 131 -8.73 7.99 -17.15
N LEU A 132 -7.44 7.95 -17.47
CA LEU A 132 -6.36 8.32 -16.55
C LEU A 132 -5.40 9.31 -17.23
N PRO A 133 -4.79 10.21 -16.44
CA PRO A 133 -3.67 11.00 -16.94
C PRO A 133 -2.53 10.10 -17.40
N GLU A 134 -1.94 10.38 -18.57
CA GLU A 134 -0.76 9.65 -19.06
C GLU A 134 0.39 9.60 -18.03
N THR A 135 0.49 10.63 -17.23
CA THR A 135 1.48 10.71 -16.14
C THR A 135 1.30 9.66 -15.03
N MET A 136 0.18 8.92 -15.02
CA MET A 136 -0.06 7.80 -14.11
C MET A 136 0.50 6.47 -14.63
N GLU A 137 0.84 6.35 -15.90
CA GLU A 137 1.37 5.10 -16.49
C GLU A 137 2.57 4.52 -15.74
N PRO A 138 3.60 5.31 -15.35
CA PRO A 138 4.74 4.76 -14.61
C PRO A 138 4.32 4.17 -13.25
N LEU A 139 3.36 4.78 -12.56
CA LEU A 139 2.84 4.28 -11.29
C LEU A 139 2.08 2.95 -11.48
N LEU A 140 1.23 2.85 -12.52
CA LEU A 140 0.50 1.63 -12.81
C LEU A 140 1.45 0.48 -13.21
N ALA A 141 2.47 0.77 -14.02
CA ALA A 141 3.52 -0.19 -14.36
C ALA A 141 4.31 -0.68 -13.13
N GLN A 142 4.60 0.22 -12.20
CA GLN A 142 5.23 -0.15 -10.94
C GLN A 142 4.32 -1.08 -10.11
N ILE A 143 3.04 -0.76 -9.98
CA ILE A 143 2.05 -1.59 -9.27
C ILE A 143 1.96 -2.98 -9.92
N ALA A 144 1.84 -3.07 -11.24
CA ALA A 144 1.78 -4.34 -11.95
C ALA A 144 3.02 -5.21 -11.67
N ARG A 145 4.20 -4.63 -11.79
CA ARG A 145 5.48 -5.32 -11.59
C ARG A 145 5.68 -5.80 -10.14
N GLU A 146 5.30 -5.01 -9.16
CA GLU A 146 5.60 -5.27 -7.76
C GLU A 146 4.50 -6.04 -7.02
N LEU A 147 3.23 -5.81 -7.35
CA LEU A 147 2.12 -6.40 -6.62
C LEU A 147 1.63 -7.73 -7.23
N ALA A 148 1.67 -7.88 -8.56
CA ALA A 148 1.10 -9.06 -9.20
C ALA A 148 1.82 -10.36 -8.84
N PRO A 149 3.16 -10.45 -8.76
CA PRO A 149 3.84 -11.67 -8.32
C PRO A 149 3.44 -12.09 -6.91
N ASP A 150 3.50 -11.16 -5.95
CA ASP A 150 3.16 -11.43 -4.54
C ASP A 150 1.71 -11.91 -4.39
N LEU A 151 0.75 -11.27 -5.05
CA LEU A 151 -0.65 -11.69 -5.00
C LEU A 151 -0.89 -13.05 -5.66
N THR A 152 -0.16 -13.37 -6.74
CA THR A 152 -0.22 -14.68 -7.39
C THR A 152 0.23 -15.80 -6.44
N ASP A 153 1.34 -15.61 -5.75
CA ASP A 153 1.85 -16.58 -4.79
C ASP A 153 0.94 -16.72 -3.56
N ARG A 154 0.37 -15.61 -3.08
CA ARG A 154 -0.64 -15.62 -2.01
C ARG A 154 -1.92 -16.34 -2.41
N LEU A 155 -2.34 -16.23 -3.67
CA LEU A 155 -3.49 -16.98 -4.18
C LEU A 155 -3.21 -18.48 -4.21
N ALA A 156 -2.02 -18.89 -4.66
CA ALA A 156 -1.63 -20.29 -4.63
C ALA A 156 -1.62 -20.84 -3.19
N PHE A 157 -1.09 -20.06 -2.24
CA PHE A 157 -1.16 -20.40 -0.81
C PHE A 157 -2.62 -20.55 -0.34
N LEU A 158 -3.50 -19.59 -0.66
CA LEU A 158 -4.89 -19.61 -0.22
C LEU A 158 -5.64 -20.84 -0.77
N ARG A 159 -5.39 -21.22 -2.02
CA ARG A 159 -5.96 -22.43 -2.62
C ARG A 159 -5.54 -23.70 -1.87
N GLY A 160 -4.26 -23.83 -1.56
CA GLY A 160 -3.75 -24.93 -0.73
C GLY A 160 -4.36 -24.93 0.67
N TYR A 161 -4.38 -23.76 1.32
CA TYR A 161 -4.96 -23.60 2.65
C TYR A 161 -6.43 -24.05 2.71
N VAL A 162 -7.23 -23.64 1.74
CA VAL A 162 -8.66 -24.04 1.67
C VAL A 162 -8.82 -25.54 1.44
N ALA A 163 -7.99 -26.13 0.58
CA ALA A 163 -8.00 -27.57 0.33
C ALA A 163 -7.65 -28.39 1.59
N ASP A 164 -6.67 -27.93 2.36
CA ASP A 164 -6.16 -28.64 3.53
C ASP A 164 -7.03 -28.48 4.78
N HIS A 165 -7.65 -27.30 4.97
CA HIS A 165 -8.35 -26.96 6.21
C HIS A 165 -9.88 -26.93 6.09
N GLY A 166 -10.43 -26.85 4.87
CA GLY A 166 -11.88 -26.84 4.62
C GLY A 166 -12.63 -25.76 5.41
N PRO A 167 -12.19 -24.48 5.39
CA PRO A 167 -12.80 -23.45 6.21
C PRO A 167 -14.27 -23.25 5.85
N GLN A 168 -15.09 -22.93 6.87
CA GLN A 168 -16.53 -22.73 6.70
C GLN A 168 -16.91 -21.27 6.83
N ALA A 169 -17.85 -20.82 6.01
CA ALA A 169 -18.38 -19.46 6.08
C ALA A 169 -18.88 -19.11 7.49
N GLY A 170 -18.55 -17.91 7.95
CA GLY A 170 -18.88 -17.42 9.29
C GLY A 170 -17.87 -17.76 10.37
N GLN A 171 -16.91 -18.65 10.11
CA GLN A 171 -15.84 -18.95 11.06
C GLN A 171 -14.79 -17.82 11.08
N PRO A 172 -14.23 -17.45 12.26
CA PRO A 172 -13.06 -16.58 12.32
C PRO A 172 -11.89 -17.18 11.52
N VAL A 173 -11.18 -16.35 10.78
CA VAL A 173 -10.04 -16.80 9.97
C VAL A 173 -8.87 -17.24 10.84
N THR A 174 -8.72 -16.65 12.01
CA THR A 174 -7.69 -17.01 13.00
C THR A 174 -8.31 -17.33 14.34
N ASP A 175 -7.63 -18.17 15.12
CA ASP A 175 -8.07 -18.62 16.46
C ASP A 175 -8.12 -17.50 17.51
N LYS A 176 -7.41 -16.38 17.24
CA LYS A 176 -7.34 -15.21 18.14
C LYS A 176 -7.41 -13.91 17.34
N PRO A 177 -8.20 -12.92 17.81
CA PRO A 177 -8.38 -11.64 17.09
C PRO A 177 -7.08 -10.88 16.81
N HIS A 178 -6.05 -11.07 17.61
CA HIS A 178 -4.76 -10.40 17.44
C HIS A 178 -3.79 -11.17 16.51
N ARG A 179 -4.08 -12.40 16.16
CA ARG A 179 -3.33 -13.15 15.15
C ARG A 179 -3.72 -12.63 13.78
N ARG A 180 -2.74 -12.14 13.04
CA ARG A 180 -2.98 -11.54 11.72
C ARG A 180 -2.50 -12.41 10.56
N LEU A 181 -1.90 -13.57 10.84
CA LEU A 181 -1.32 -14.43 9.84
C LEU A 181 -1.94 -15.82 9.88
N ILE A 182 -2.22 -16.38 8.71
CA ILE A 182 -2.67 -17.77 8.50
C ILE A 182 -1.57 -18.69 8.02
N GLY A 183 -0.40 -18.15 7.73
CA GLY A 183 0.78 -18.88 7.29
C GLY A 183 1.81 -17.96 6.69
N THR A 184 2.74 -18.55 5.95
CA THR A 184 3.79 -17.85 5.21
C THR A 184 3.84 -18.33 3.77
N VAL A 185 4.32 -17.48 2.87
CA VAL A 185 4.51 -17.79 1.46
C VAL A 185 5.91 -17.35 1.02
N ASN A 186 6.55 -18.13 0.17
CA ASN A 186 7.74 -17.69 -0.55
C ASN A 186 7.30 -16.96 -1.80
N THR A 187 7.81 -15.78 -1.98
CA THR A 187 7.48 -14.88 -3.08
C THR A 187 8.69 -14.00 -3.41
N SER A 188 8.53 -13.06 -4.32
CA SER A 188 9.60 -12.12 -4.67
C SER A 188 9.11 -10.69 -4.76
N PHE A 189 10.00 -9.76 -4.42
CA PHE A 189 9.81 -8.34 -4.63
C PHE A 189 10.96 -7.80 -5.48
N ARG A 190 10.63 -7.27 -6.69
CA ARG A 190 11.63 -6.79 -7.66
C ARG A 190 12.74 -7.81 -7.96
N GLY A 191 12.37 -9.09 -8.01
CA GLY A 191 13.32 -10.18 -8.27
C GLY A 191 14.14 -10.64 -7.06
N VAL A 192 13.91 -10.07 -5.88
CA VAL A 192 14.52 -10.52 -4.61
C VAL A 192 13.53 -11.45 -3.90
N GLU A 193 13.92 -12.71 -3.71
CA GLU A 193 13.10 -13.69 -3.01
C GLU A 193 13.04 -13.40 -1.51
N TYR A 194 11.85 -13.60 -0.92
CA TYR A 194 11.63 -13.48 0.52
C TYR A 194 10.49 -14.39 0.98
N THR A 195 10.41 -14.62 2.28
CA THR A 195 9.27 -15.29 2.91
C THR A 195 8.41 -14.28 3.61
N GLY A 196 7.17 -14.12 3.17
CA GLY A 196 6.20 -13.16 3.73
C GLY A 196 5.07 -13.82 4.50
N GLY A 197 4.52 -13.13 5.49
CA GLY A 197 3.34 -13.57 6.22
C GLY A 197 2.06 -13.37 5.40
N VAL A 198 1.18 -14.36 5.38
CA VAL A 198 -0.10 -14.29 4.68
C VAL A 198 -1.18 -13.73 5.62
N GLN A 199 -1.62 -12.51 5.33
CA GLN A 199 -2.67 -11.82 6.08
C GLN A 199 -4.03 -12.01 5.39
N PRO A 200 -5.06 -12.49 6.09
CA PRO A 200 -6.42 -12.60 5.54
C PRO A 200 -6.98 -11.26 5.05
N TYR A 201 -6.58 -10.18 5.70
CA TYR A 201 -6.97 -8.83 5.31
C TYR A 201 -6.55 -8.46 3.87
N THR A 202 -5.47 -9.03 3.37
CA THR A 202 -5.05 -8.86 1.97
C THR A 202 -6.14 -9.36 1.01
N PHE A 203 -6.72 -10.53 1.27
CA PHE A 203 -7.78 -11.09 0.43
C PHE A 203 -9.08 -10.29 0.54
N PHE A 204 -9.41 -9.76 1.72
CA PHE A 204 -10.53 -8.86 1.91
C PHE A 204 -10.41 -7.57 1.08
N LEU A 205 -9.21 -7.00 0.96
CA LEU A 205 -8.96 -5.84 0.10
C LEU A 205 -8.93 -6.23 -1.38
N TRP A 206 -8.29 -7.35 -1.70
CA TRP A 206 -8.18 -7.82 -3.08
C TRP A 206 -9.54 -8.12 -3.70
N GLU A 207 -10.46 -8.67 -2.94
CA GLU A 207 -11.82 -8.90 -3.40
C GLU A 207 -12.53 -7.61 -3.86
N ARG A 208 -12.30 -6.49 -3.17
CA ARG A 208 -12.81 -5.18 -3.57
C ARG A 208 -12.22 -4.71 -4.89
N LEU A 209 -10.95 -4.96 -5.11
CA LEU A 209 -10.29 -4.66 -6.37
C LEU A 209 -10.86 -5.52 -7.52
N ILE A 210 -11.06 -6.83 -7.28
CA ILE A 210 -11.70 -7.74 -8.23
C ILE A 210 -13.12 -7.26 -8.57
N GLU A 211 -13.88 -6.85 -7.57
CA GLU A 211 -15.24 -6.34 -7.77
C GLU A 211 -15.27 -5.05 -8.58
N ALA A 212 -14.38 -4.10 -8.27
CA ALA A 212 -14.23 -2.88 -9.04
C ALA A 212 -13.79 -3.16 -10.49
N GLY A 213 -12.91 -4.13 -10.70
CA GLY A 213 -12.44 -4.56 -12.02
C GLY A 213 -13.52 -5.17 -12.92
N ARG A 214 -14.71 -5.51 -12.38
CA ARG A 214 -15.85 -5.98 -13.20
C ARG A 214 -16.54 -4.85 -13.96
N HIS A 215 -16.33 -3.59 -13.55
CA HIS A 215 -16.88 -2.46 -14.30
C HIS A 215 -16.20 -2.37 -15.68
N PRO A 216 -16.95 -2.20 -16.79
CA PRO A 216 -16.38 -2.26 -18.15
C PRO A 216 -15.21 -1.28 -18.38
N ALA A 217 -15.34 -0.04 -17.88
CA ALA A 217 -14.27 0.97 -17.99
C ALA A 217 -13.02 0.58 -17.20
N ALA A 218 -13.19 0.08 -15.97
CA ALA A 218 -12.07 -0.40 -15.15
C ALA A 218 -11.40 -1.64 -15.79
N LYS A 219 -12.19 -2.56 -16.35
CA LYS A 219 -11.67 -3.74 -17.05
C LYS A 219 -10.79 -3.37 -18.25
N ALA A 220 -11.23 -2.40 -19.06
CA ALA A 220 -10.44 -1.89 -20.19
C ALA A 220 -9.11 -1.30 -19.70
N LEU A 221 -9.18 -0.42 -18.71
CA LEU A 221 -8.02 0.23 -18.09
C LEU A 221 -7.01 -0.79 -17.52
N PHE A 222 -7.48 -1.78 -16.78
CA PHE A 222 -6.59 -2.83 -16.23
C PHE A 222 -5.95 -3.67 -17.34
N GLY A 223 -6.65 -3.89 -18.47
CA GLY A 223 -6.10 -4.58 -19.63
C GLY A 223 -5.00 -3.77 -20.31
N GLU A 224 -5.16 -2.47 -20.44
CA GLU A 224 -4.19 -1.57 -21.07
C GLU A 224 -2.89 -1.42 -20.26
N HIS A 225 -2.95 -1.63 -18.94
CA HIS A 225 -1.80 -1.43 -18.03
C HIS A 225 -1.26 -2.72 -17.40
N ASP A 226 -1.50 -3.89 -18.00
CA ASP A 226 -1.03 -5.19 -17.51
C ASP A 226 -1.48 -5.54 -16.08
N LEU A 227 -2.58 -4.96 -15.61
CA LEU A 227 -3.16 -5.18 -14.29
C LEU A 227 -4.23 -6.28 -14.27
N THR A 228 -4.53 -6.88 -15.43
CA THR A 228 -5.50 -7.97 -15.57
C THR A 228 -5.32 -9.11 -14.55
N PRO A 229 -4.09 -9.58 -14.25
CA PRO A 229 -3.89 -10.62 -13.25
C PRO A 229 -4.35 -10.25 -11.83
N LEU A 230 -4.54 -8.96 -11.54
CA LEU A 230 -5.02 -8.48 -10.24
C LEU A 230 -6.54 -8.48 -10.12
N VAL A 231 -7.28 -8.53 -11.23
CA VAL A 231 -8.74 -8.37 -11.27
C VAL A 231 -9.48 -9.50 -11.93
N GLU A 232 -8.89 -10.20 -12.90
CA GLU A 232 -9.47 -11.38 -13.55
C GLU A 232 -9.04 -12.66 -12.82
N VAL A 233 -9.38 -12.76 -11.54
CA VAL A 233 -9.02 -13.87 -10.67
C VAL A 233 -10.22 -14.25 -9.80
N GLU A 234 -10.30 -15.53 -9.45
CA GLU A 234 -11.30 -16.06 -8.52
C GLU A 234 -10.61 -16.55 -7.24
N LEU A 235 -11.03 -15.99 -6.12
CA LEU A 235 -10.60 -16.45 -4.80
C LEU A 235 -11.37 -17.72 -4.42
N PRO A 236 -10.71 -18.76 -3.89
CA PRO A 236 -11.36 -20.04 -3.54
C PRO A 236 -12.32 -19.92 -2.37
N ILE A 237 -12.19 -18.86 -1.58
CA ILE A 237 -13.06 -18.49 -0.46
C ILE A 237 -12.99 -16.98 -0.25
N ARG A 238 -14.08 -16.38 0.18
CA ARG A 238 -14.15 -14.95 0.49
C ARG A 238 -13.69 -14.68 1.93
N VAL A 239 -13.21 -13.45 2.16
CA VAL A 239 -12.92 -12.93 3.51
C VAL A 239 -13.79 -11.70 3.74
N ALA A 240 -14.60 -11.73 4.79
CA ALA A 240 -15.37 -10.59 5.27
C ALA A 240 -14.80 -10.05 6.59
N ARG A 241 -15.21 -8.84 6.99
CA ARG A 241 -14.92 -8.31 8.32
C ARG A 241 -16.21 -8.12 9.10
N ARG A 242 -16.25 -8.69 10.29
CA ARG A 242 -17.32 -8.52 11.28
C ARG A 242 -16.70 -8.13 12.62
N ASP A 243 -17.13 -7.03 13.19
CA ASP A 243 -16.65 -6.52 14.50
C ASP A 243 -15.09 -6.42 14.56
N ASN A 244 -14.47 -5.94 13.47
CA ASN A 244 -13.03 -5.86 13.28
C ASN A 244 -12.26 -7.20 13.29
N ILE A 245 -12.94 -8.30 13.06
CA ILE A 245 -12.37 -9.64 12.92
C ILE A 245 -12.60 -10.12 11.48
N GLU A 246 -11.56 -10.69 10.87
CA GLU A 246 -11.70 -11.37 9.59
C GLU A 246 -12.41 -12.72 9.79
N VAL A 247 -13.44 -12.96 8.97
CA VAL A 247 -14.22 -14.21 8.94
C VAL A 247 -14.28 -14.76 7.52
N TRP A 248 -14.30 -16.07 7.38
CA TRP A 248 -14.55 -16.70 6.08
C TRP A 248 -16.00 -16.42 5.62
N ALA A 249 -16.22 -16.18 4.32
CA ALA A 249 -17.53 -15.81 3.79
C ALA A 249 -17.85 -16.55 2.47
#